data_86417ed1fb497319ca6411a304876a0f
#
_entry.id   86417ed1fb497319ca6411a304876a0f
#
_cell.length_a   1.000
_cell.length_b   1.000
_cell.length_c   1.000
_cell.angle_alpha   90.00
_cell.angle_beta   90.00
_cell.angle_gamma   90.00
#
_symmetry.space_group_name_H-M   'P 1'
#
loop_
_entity.id
_entity.type
_entity.pdbx_description
1 polymer ?
#
loop_
_entity_poly.entity_id
_entity_poly.type
_entity_poly.pdbx_seq_one_letter_code
_entity_poly.pdbx_strand_id
1 'polypeptide(L)'
;MNPSQHRFALTTVPPPKTFPHVSTPVISDKVMALRLKNIVTAMHQHKLDALVIYADKEHGGNFEYLAGFIPRFEEALLMVTADGELSYVMGNENLKLVPHARNKGKCLHAPAFSLPNQPMDNDAPLTQVLADAGLT
;
A
#
# COMPACT_ATOMS: atom_id res chain seq x y z
N MET A 1 -21.85 -15.00 50.08
CA MET A 1 -20.63 -14.28 49.60
C MET A 1 -21.10 -13.14 48.72
N ASN A 2 -20.88 -11.91 49.16
CA ASN A 2 -21.34 -10.72 48.42
C ASN A 2 -20.35 -10.46 47.29
N PRO A 3 -20.77 -10.42 46.02
CA PRO A 3 -19.85 -10.06 44.96
C PRO A 3 -19.43 -8.62 45.15
N SER A 4 -18.13 -8.41 45.30
CA SER A 4 -17.54 -7.08 45.40
C SER A 4 -17.94 -6.27 44.16
N GLN A 5 -18.80 -5.27 44.38
CA GLN A 5 -19.12 -4.29 43.34
C GLN A 5 -17.86 -3.48 43.06
N HIS A 6 -17.17 -3.79 41.97
CA HIS A 6 -16.11 -2.93 41.46
C HIS A 6 -16.74 -1.60 41.01
N ARG A 7 -16.54 -0.56 41.81
CA ARG A 7 -16.96 0.79 41.43
C ARG A 7 -15.90 1.39 40.50
N PHE A 8 -16.28 1.65 39.27
CA PHE A 8 -15.48 2.45 38.36
C PHE A 8 -15.76 3.93 38.63
N ALA A 9 -14.73 4.75 38.63
CA ALA A 9 -14.83 6.19 38.77
C ALA A 9 -14.05 6.86 37.63
N LEU A 10 -14.63 7.93 37.07
CA LEU A 10 -13.89 8.79 36.17
C LEU A 10 -12.89 9.61 36.98
N THR A 11 -11.65 9.62 36.52
CA THR A 11 -10.60 10.43 37.12
C THR A 11 -9.82 11.16 36.04
N THR A 12 -9.33 12.34 36.35
CA THR A 12 -8.44 13.08 35.48
C THR A 12 -7.04 12.51 35.61
N VAL A 13 -6.47 12.11 34.45
CA VAL A 13 -5.08 11.70 34.38
C VAL A 13 -4.29 12.71 33.54
N PRO A 14 -3.02 12.95 33.89
CA PRO A 14 -2.19 13.81 33.06
C PRO A 14 -2.02 13.17 31.66
N PRO A 15 -1.93 13.99 30.60
CA PRO A 15 -1.66 13.46 29.28
C PRO A 15 -0.33 12.71 29.26
N PRO A 16 -0.17 11.70 28.39
CA PRO A 16 1.09 11.00 28.23
C PRO A 16 2.21 11.99 27.88
N LYS A 17 3.42 11.71 28.37
CA LYS A 17 4.59 12.53 28.01
C LYS A 17 4.78 12.48 26.50
N THR A 18 4.86 13.63 25.86
CA THR A 18 5.25 13.77 24.45
C THR A 18 6.75 14.02 24.38
N PHE A 19 7.35 13.57 23.30
CA PHE A 19 8.76 13.79 23.03
C PHE A 19 8.91 14.77 21.84
N PRO A 20 8.67 16.08 22.04
CA PRO A 20 8.58 17.06 20.95
C PRO A 20 9.89 17.23 20.16
N HIS A 21 11.00 16.73 20.69
CA HIS A 21 12.33 16.86 20.09
C HIS A 21 12.73 15.62 19.26
N VAL A 22 11.91 14.58 19.21
CA VAL A 22 12.17 13.41 18.38
C VAL A 22 11.52 13.64 17.02
N SER A 23 12.32 13.98 16.02
CA SER A 23 11.84 14.02 14.64
C SER A 23 11.57 12.60 14.16
N THR A 24 10.41 12.39 13.53
CA THR A 24 10.13 11.12 12.87
C THR A 24 11.17 10.89 11.76
N PRO A 25 11.85 9.74 11.71
CA PRO A 25 12.77 9.45 10.63
C PRO A 25 12.03 9.44 9.30
N VAL A 26 12.54 10.21 8.34
CA VAL A 26 11.95 10.29 7.00
C VAL A 26 12.85 9.57 6.01
N ILE A 27 12.31 8.58 5.32
CA ILE A 27 13.01 7.94 4.21
C ILE A 27 13.05 8.94 3.05
N SER A 28 14.25 9.28 2.55
CA SER A 28 14.40 10.24 1.46
C SER A 28 13.92 9.68 0.11
N ASP A 29 13.57 10.56 -0.83
CA ASP A 29 13.20 10.16 -2.20
C ASP A 29 14.35 9.44 -2.90
N LYS A 30 15.60 9.82 -2.59
CA LYS A 30 16.79 9.11 -3.10
C LYS A 30 16.82 7.64 -2.66
N VAL A 31 16.44 7.35 -1.43
CA VAL A 31 16.36 5.97 -0.93
C VAL A 31 15.23 5.23 -1.62
N MET A 32 14.07 5.86 -1.83
CA MET A 32 12.95 5.23 -2.53
C MET A 32 13.29 4.89 -3.98
N ALA A 33 13.92 5.82 -4.69
CA ALA A 33 14.42 5.57 -6.05
C ALA A 33 15.47 4.45 -6.11
N LEU A 34 16.38 4.38 -5.11
CA LEU A 34 17.36 3.31 -5.01
C LEU A 34 16.70 1.94 -4.80
N ARG A 35 15.64 1.87 -3.98
CA ARG A 35 14.88 0.64 -3.78
C ARG A 35 14.30 0.12 -5.09
N LEU A 36 13.65 0.98 -5.87
CA LEU A 36 13.12 0.62 -7.18
C LEU A 36 14.23 0.14 -8.12
N LYS A 37 15.32 0.89 -8.22
CA LYS A 37 16.48 0.51 -9.03
C LYS A 37 17.03 -0.88 -8.66
N ASN A 38 17.12 -1.19 -7.38
CA ASN A 38 17.62 -2.49 -6.91
C ASN A 38 16.66 -3.63 -7.32
N ILE A 39 15.35 -3.40 -7.22
CA ILE A 39 14.36 -4.40 -7.68
C ILE A 39 14.48 -4.63 -9.18
N VAL A 40 14.52 -3.58 -10.00
CA VAL A 40 14.69 -3.71 -11.46
C VAL A 40 15.99 -4.43 -11.80
N THR A 41 17.08 -4.12 -11.10
CA THR A 41 18.35 -4.83 -11.28
C THR A 41 18.23 -6.31 -10.99
N ALA A 42 17.55 -6.68 -9.90
CA ALA A 42 17.30 -8.08 -9.56
C ALA A 42 16.39 -8.77 -10.58
N MET A 43 15.35 -8.08 -11.07
CA MET A 43 14.48 -8.59 -12.14
C MET A 43 15.30 -8.95 -13.39
N HIS A 44 16.18 -8.08 -13.85
CA HIS A 44 17.05 -8.35 -15.00
C HIS A 44 17.97 -9.56 -14.74
N GLN A 45 18.57 -9.66 -13.55
CA GLN A 45 19.42 -10.80 -13.18
C GLN A 45 18.67 -12.13 -13.22
N HIS A 46 17.38 -12.10 -12.83
CA HIS A 46 16.50 -13.27 -12.83
C HIS A 46 15.70 -13.45 -14.13
N LYS A 47 15.91 -12.60 -15.13
CA LYS A 47 15.22 -12.62 -16.43
C LYS A 47 13.69 -12.54 -16.25
N LEU A 48 13.24 -11.65 -15.38
CA LEU A 48 11.83 -11.38 -15.14
C LEU A 48 11.42 -10.13 -15.94
N ASP A 49 10.38 -10.25 -16.74
CA ASP A 49 9.83 -9.15 -17.53
C ASP A 49 8.94 -8.23 -16.68
N ALA A 50 8.31 -8.80 -15.67
CA ALA A 50 7.49 -8.07 -14.71
C ALA A 50 7.52 -8.72 -13.32
N LEU A 51 7.21 -7.91 -12.30
CA LEU A 51 6.99 -8.33 -10.93
C LEU A 51 5.62 -7.82 -10.47
N VAL A 52 4.80 -8.73 -9.94
CA VAL A 52 3.50 -8.40 -9.34
C VAL A 52 3.59 -8.59 -7.83
N ILE A 53 3.30 -7.55 -7.09
CA ILE A 53 3.33 -7.53 -5.63
C ILE A 53 1.90 -7.36 -5.13
N TYR A 54 1.36 -8.40 -4.51
CA TYR A 54 0.08 -8.34 -3.81
C TYR A 54 0.26 -7.64 -2.47
N ALA A 55 -0.76 -6.89 -2.06
CA ALA A 55 -0.81 -6.29 -0.75
C ALA A 55 -2.24 -6.22 -0.20
N ASP A 56 -2.33 -6.40 1.08
CA ASP A 56 -3.44 -6.07 1.95
C ASP A 56 -2.90 -5.39 3.22
N LYS A 57 -3.74 -5.19 4.21
CA LYS A 57 -3.33 -4.55 5.47
C LYS A 57 -2.28 -5.36 6.23
N GLU A 58 -2.36 -6.68 6.18
CA GLU A 58 -1.49 -7.61 6.89
C GLU A 58 -0.21 -7.92 6.12
N HIS A 59 -0.27 -7.90 4.79
CA HIS A 59 0.82 -8.31 3.89
C HIS A 59 1.37 -7.14 3.04
N GLY A 60 1.34 -5.93 3.60
CA GLY A 60 1.69 -4.70 2.87
C GLY A 60 3.18 -4.38 2.75
N GLY A 61 4.09 -5.09 3.44
CA GLY A 61 5.49 -4.68 3.59
C GLY A 61 6.27 -4.54 2.27
N ASN A 62 6.11 -5.46 1.33
CA ASN A 62 6.78 -5.39 0.03
C ASN A 62 6.21 -4.26 -0.84
N PHE A 63 4.90 -4.04 -0.76
CA PHE A 63 4.24 -2.92 -1.43
C PHE A 63 4.72 -1.59 -0.85
N GLU A 64 4.70 -1.43 0.48
CA GLU A 64 5.16 -0.23 1.18
C GLU A 64 6.62 0.09 0.87
N TYR A 65 7.47 -0.94 0.76
CA TYR A 65 8.89 -0.78 0.44
C TYR A 65 9.12 0.06 -0.82
N LEU A 66 8.25 -0.08 -1.83
CA LEU A 66 8.30 0.65 -3.09
C LEU A 66 7.33 1.83 -3.15
N ALA A 67 6.11 1.67 -2.64
CA ALA A 67 5.07 2.68 -2.71
C ALA A 67 5.23 3.79 -1.67
N GLY A 68 5.71 3.45 -0.47
CA GLY A 68 5.80 4.36 0.66
C GLY A 68 4.49 4.48 1.46
N PHE A 69 3.50 3.64 1.17
CA PHE A 69 2.26 3.50 1.93
C PHE A 69 1.75 2.05 1.86
N ILE A 70 0.86 1.67 2.77
CA ILE A 70 0.19 0.37 2.80
C ILE A 70 -1.27 0.58 2.40
N PRO A 71 -1.86 -0.30 1.55
CA PRO A 71 -3.30 -0.30 1.29
C PRO A 71 -4.08 -0.42 2.59
N ARG A 72 -5.21 0.29 2.69
CA ARG A 72 -6.07 0.26 3.87
C ARG A 72 -7.42 -0.32 3.51
N PHE A 73 -7.84 -1.36 4.26
CA PHE A 73 -9.15 -2.01 4.15
C PHE A 73 -9.40 -2.82 2.87
N GLU A 74 -8.63 -2.63 1.83
CA GLU A 74 -8.79 -3.24 0.52
C GLU A 74 -7.51 -3.96 0.09
N GLU A 75 -7.64 -4.79 -0.90
CA GLU A 75 -6.51 -5.40 -1.59
C GLU A 75 -5.91 -4.44 -2.62
N ALA A 76 -4.68 -4.71 -3.02
CA ALA A 76 -4.00 -3.97 -4.07
C ALA A 76 -2.95 -4.83 -4.77
N LEU A 77 -2.61 -4.46 -6.00
CA LEU A 77 -1.39 -4.94 -6.66
C LEU A 77 -0.49 -3.75 -6.98
N LEU A 78 0.80 -3.94 -6.83
CA LEU A 78 1.81 -3.08 -7.42
C LEU A 78 2.56 -3.89 -8.48
N MET A 79 2.55 -3.39 -9.68
CA MET A 79 3.25 -4.01 -10.81
C MET A 79 4.48 -3.18 -11.15
N VAL A 80 5.58 -3.87 -11.39
CA VAL A 80 6.85 -3.29 -11.81
C VAL A 80 7.27 -3.96 -13.11
N THR A 81 7.48 -3.20 -14.18
CA THR A 81 8.04 -3.73 -15.43
C THR A 81 9.57 -3.78 -15.37
N ALA A 82 10.20 -4.52 -16.28
CA ALA A 82 11.66 -4.57 -16.39
C ALA A 82 12.28 -3.19 -16.69
N ASP A 83 11.53 -2.26 -17.29
CA ASP A 83 11.96 -0.88 -17.52
C ASP A 83 11.78 0.03 -16.28
N GLY A 84 11.22 -0.51 -15.19
CA GLY A 84 11.02 0.20 -13.94
C GLY A 84 9.75 1.05 -13.89
N GLU A 85 8.82 0.88 -14.84
CA GLU A 85 7.51 1.51 -14.76
C GLU A 85 6.65 0.84 -13.71
N LEU A 86 5.85 1.65 -13.00
CA LEU A 86 4.98 1.21 -11.92
C LEU A 86 3.51 1.37 -12.30
N SER A 87 2.70 0.37 -11.95
CA SER A 87 1.24 0.45 -12.03
C SER A 87 0.64 0.00 -10.70
N TYR A 88 -0.18 0.87 -10.11
CA TYR A 88 -0.91 0.65 -8.87
C TYR A 88 -2.33 0.22 -9.21
N VAL A 89 -2.68 -1.03 -8.97
CA VAL A 89 -4.03 -1.56 -9.14
C VAL A 89 -4.75 -1.48 -7.81
N MET A 90 -5.79 -0.67 -7.73
CA MET A 90 -6.39 -0.24 -6.47
C MET A 90 -7.91 -0.34 -6.51
N GLY A 91 -8.51 -0.71 -5.38
CA GLY A 91 -9.94 -0.59 -5.14
C GLY A 91 -10.38 0.86 -4.86
N ASN A 92 -11.68 1.06 -4.67
CA ASN A 92 -12.33 2.37 -4.54
C ASN A 92 -11.72 3.27 -3.44
N GLU A 93 -11.45 2.69 -2.27
CA GLU A 93 -11.02 3.45 -1.09
C GLU A 93 -9.56 3.91 -1.19
N ASN A 94 -8.73 3.14 -1.88
CA ASN A 94 -7.29 3.37 -1.94
C ASN A 94 -6.83 4.19 -3.14
N LEU A 95 -7.69 4.46 -4.14
CA LEU A 95 -7.36 5.29 -5.31
C LEU A 95 -6.71 6.62 -4.93
N LYS A 96 -7.22 7.27 -3.90
CA LYS A 96 -6.73 8.56 -3.39
C LYS A 96 -5.33 8.49 -2.76
N LEU A 97 -4.78 7.31 -2.51
CA LEU A 97 -3.43 7.15 -1.96
C LEU A 97 -2.36 7.18 -3.06
N VAL A 98 -2.69 6.80 -4.29
CA VAL A 98 -1.73 6.71 -5.40
C VAL A 98 -1.01 8.03 -5.71
N PRO A 99 -1.66 9.21 -5.70
CA PRO A 99 -0.98 10.48 -5.86
C PRO A 99 0.11 10.75 -4.81
N HIS A 100 0.01 10.11 -3.64
CA HIS A 100 0.98 10.22 -2.53
C HIS A 100 2.07 9.16 -2.59
N ALA A 101 2.03 8.22 -3.55
CA ALA A 101 3.08 7.23 -3.73
C ALA A 101 4.44 7.92 -3.92
N ARG A 102 5.46 7.39 -3.25
CA ARG A 102 6.83 7.94 -3.29
C ARG A 102 7.50 7.64 -4.64
N ASN A 103 7.39 6.44 -5.14
CA ASN A 103 7.69 6.13 -6.53
C ASN A 103 6.41 6.29 -7.35
N LYS A 104 6.44 7.19 -8.32
CA LYS A 104 5.25 7.53 -9.14
C LYS A 104 4.97 6.43 -10.16
N GLY A 105 3.71 6.24 -10.50
CA GLY A 105 3.26 5.24 -11.46
C GLY A 105 1.83 5.49 -11.93
N LYS A 106 1.35 4.65 -12.84
CA LYS A 106 -0.05 4.67 -13.29
C LYS A 106 -0.96 4.22 -12.14
N CYS A 107 -2.17 4.74 -12.10
CA CYS A 107 -3.24 4.25 -11.24
C CYS A 107 -4.26 3.51 -12.11
N LEU A 108 -4.47 2.25 -11.83
CA LEU A 108 -5.47 1.41 -12.47
C LEU A 108 -6.55 1.06 -11.44
N HIS A 109 -7.78 1.40 -11.78
CA HIS A 109 -8.91 1.12 -10.92
C HIS A 109 -9.40 -0.31 -11.14
N ALA A 110 -9.48 -1.08 -10.07
CA ALA A 110 -10.03 -2.44 -10.05
C ALA A 110 -11.09 -2.53 -8.95
N PRO A 111 -12.36 -2.25 -9.23
CA PRO A 111 -13.45 -2.33 -8.26
C PRO A 111 -13.53 -3.66 -7.54
N ALA A 112 -13.12 -4.76 -8.17
CA ALA A 112 -13.06 -6.09 -7.55
C ALA A 112 -12.17 -6.16 -6.30
N PHE A 113 -11.24 -5.22 -6.11
CA PHE A 113 -10.40 -5.12 -4.92
C PHE A 113 -11.02 -4.26 -3.81
N SER A 114 -12.19 -3.70 -4.06
CA SER A 114 -12.88 -2.86 -3.10
C SER A 114 -13.53 -3.68 -1.98
N LEU A 115 -13.91 -2.99 -0.91
CA LEU A 115 -14.68 -3.61 0.17
C LEU A 115 -16.00 -4.21 -0.34
N PRO A 116 -16.50 -5.26 0.31
CA PRO A 116 -17.81 -5.83 -0.03
C PRO A 116 -18.91 -4.77 -0.10
N ASN A 117 -19.82 -4.92 -1.07
CA ASN A 117 -20.93 -4.01 -1.32
C ASN A 117 -20.54 -2.59 -1.81
N GLN A 118 -19.32 -2.38 -2.21
CA GLN A 118 -18.92 -1.16 -2.92
C GLN A 118 -19.40 -1.20 -4.39
N PRO A 119 -19.57 -0.02 -5.04
CA PRO A 119 -19.89 0.02 -6.45
C PRO A 119 -18.86 -0.72 -7.31
N MET A 120 -19.37 -1.53 -8.24
CA MET A 120 -18.59 -2.34 -9.18
C MET A 120 -18.71 -1.80 -10.62
N ASP A 121 -19.12 -0.55 -10.77
CA ASP A 121 -19.26 0.07 -12.08
C ASP A 121 -17.90 0.12 -12.79
N ASN A 122 -17.91 -0.30 -14.05
CA ASN A 122 -16.69 -0.39 -14.88
C ASN A 122 -15.64 -1.39 -14.37
N ASP A 123 -16.06 -2.42 -13.63
CA ASP A 123 -15.15 -3.51 -13.26
C ASP A 123 -14.66 -4.22 -14.53
N ALA A 124 -13.34 -4.32 -14.66
CA ALA A 124 -12.70 -5.01 -15.76
C ALA A 124 -12.14 -6.36 -15.28
N PRO A 125 -12.12 -7.40 -16.13
CA PRO A 125 -11.44 -8.65 -15.78
C PRO A 125 -9.99 -8.38 -15.39
N LEU A 126 -9.47 -9.10 -14.40
CA LEU A 126 -8.09 -8.92 -13.94
C LEU A 126 -7.08 -9.05 -15.09
N THR A 127 -7.33 -9.91 -16.07
CA THR A 127 -6.50 -10.05 -17.29
C THR A 127 -6.39 -8.75 -18.07
N GLN A 128 -7.47 -7.98 -18.19
CA GLN A 128 -7.45 -6.67 -18.84
C GLN A 128 -6.66 -5.67 -18.00
N VAL A 129 -6.89 -5.64 -16.69
CA VAL A 129 -6.15 -4.75 -15.78
C VAL A 129 -4.64 -5.02 -15.83
N LEU A 130 -4.24 -6.30 -15.89
CA LEU A 130 -2.85 -6.70 -16.01
C LEU A 130 -2.25 -6.28 -17.37
N ALA A 131 -3.02 -6.43 -18.46
CA ALA A 131 -2.60 -5.96 -19.79
C ALA A 131 -2.43 -4.43 -19.82
N ASP A 132 -3.34 -3.68 -19.22
CA ASP A 132 -3.26 -2.21 -19.11
C ASP A 132 -2.05 -1.75 -18.28
N ALA A 133 -1.60 -2.61 -17.38
CA ALA A 133 -0.38 -2.42 -16.60
C ALA A 133 0.91 -2.83 -17.32
N GLY A 134 0.81 -3.36 -18.56
CA GLY A 134 1.94 -3.74 -19.39
C GLY A 134 2.33 -5.22 -19.33
N LEU A 135 1.49 -6.07 -18.74
CA LEU A 135 1.62 -7.54 -18.83
C LEU A 135 0.81 -8.06 -20.03
N THR A 136 1.49 -8.50 -21.07
CA THR A 136 0.88 -9.11 -22.27
C THR A 136 1.33 -10.56 -22.43
#